data_1a60144d81f1efa63daf112c4b0c836e
#
_entry.id   1a60144d81f1efa63daf112c4b0c836e
#
_cell.length_a   1.000
_cell.length_b   1.000
_cell.length_c   1.000
_cell.angle_alpha   90.00
_cell.angle_beta   90.00
_cell.angle_gamma   90.00
#
_symmetry.space_group_name_H-M   'P 1'
#
loop_
_entity.id
_entity.type
_entity.pdbx_description
1 polymer ?
#
loop_
_entity_poly.entity_id
_entity_poly.type
_entity_poly.pdbx_seq_one_letter_code
_entity_poly.pdbx_strand_id
1 'polypeptide(L)'
;MNHSLAALSLLLLAASCGTGETQKKDMPATAPVRENPFAQESKLYLGAPDFTKIQNGDFAPAMEEGMKKQLEEVKAIADNSEAPSFDNTIVALEKSGQELKRASKVFFNLVASNTNDTLQAVNKDMAPKLAAHSDAINLDPKLFARVKSLYDKRDSLGLDSVSVRLIDRYYTQMVRAGALLNADDQKKLRALNEEESKLTTRFTDNLLKNVNKAAVLVDDKKQLDGMSDAEIDAAADAAKDKGHEGKWLITLQNTTMQPVLAEIKDRALRERIFNASINRGMLGDSTDQRSTVSRLAQLRAERAKLLGYPNFAAYTLADQMAKTPDAAVKLFTGMVPAAVKNVKAEAAKLQAVIDKEKGGFTLAPWDWDYYAEKVRKAEYDLDESQIKPYF
;
A
#
# COMPACT_ATOMS: atom_id res chain seq x y z
N MET A 1 -52.32 -40.87 -22.47
CA MET A 1 -52.64 -42.33 -22.22
C MET A 1 -51.84 -42.77 -21.03
N ASN A 2 -52.58 -43.12 -20.00
CA ASN A 2 -52.29 -43.98 -18.82
C ASN A 2 -51.21 -43.52 -17.86
N HIS A 3 -51.57 -42.98 -16.69
CA HIS A 3 -52.19 -43.54 -15.44
C HIS A 3 -51.30 -44.63 -14.77
N SER A 4 -50.86 -44.38 -13.53
CA SER A 4 -51.40 -44.87 -12.25
C SER A 4 -50.37 -44.58 -11.12
N LEU A 5 -50.70 -43.80 -10.12
CA LEU A 5 -51.40 -44.07 -8.85
C LEU A 5 -50.71 -45.02 -7.88
N ALA A 6 -50.37 -44.41 -6.71
CA ALA A 6 -50.62 -44.83 -5.33
C ALA A 6 -49.62 -45.82 -4.65
N ALA A 7 -49.13 -45.45 -3.48
CA ALA A 7 -49.76 -45.87 -2.23
C ALA A 7 -49.11 -45.24 -0.99
N LEU A 8 -50.03 -44.72 -0.19
CA LEU A 8 -49.87 -44.18 1.18
C LEU A 8 -49.70 -45.39 2.14
N SER A 9 -48.70 -45.34 3.03
CA SER A 9 -48.67 -46.25 4.18
C SER A 9 -48.41 -45.44 5.45
N LEU A 10 -49.45 -45.21 6.18
CA LEU A 10 -49.52 -44.71 7.53
C LEU A 10 -49.00 -45.84 8.47
N LEU A 11 -48.02 -45.57 9.33
CA LEU A 11 -47.69 -46.41 10.49
C LEU A 11 -47.63 -45.51 11.72
N LEU A 12 -48.70 -45.63 12.51
CA LEU A 12 -48.78 -45.19 13.90
C LEU A 12 -47.84 -46.05 14.74
N LEU A 13 -46.98 -45.43 15.54
CA LEU A 13 -46.34 -46.10 16.66
C LEU A 13 -46.31 -45.22 17.90
N ALA A 14 -46.67 -45.82 18.96
CA ALA A 14 -47.09 -45.37 20.25
C ALA A 14 -46.09 -44.48 21.01
N ALA A 15 -46.64 -43.62 21.82
CA ALA A 15 -45.99 -42.82 22.83
C ALA A 15 -45.28 -43.72 23.87
N SER A 16 -43.99 -43.46 24.10
CA SER A 16 -43.26 -43.89 25.30
C SER A 16 -42.79 -42.65 26.01
N CYS A 17 -43.40 -42.32 27.15
CA CYS A 17 -42.86 -41.32 28.08
C CYS A 17 -41.58 -41.83 28.69
N GLY A 18 -40.44 -41.29 28.22
CA GLY A 18 -39.15 -41.36 28.86
C GLY A 18 -38.76 -39.97 29.34
N THR A 19 -38.63 -39.79 30.63
CA THR A 19 -38.06 -38.58 31.25
C THR A 19 -36.59 -38.53 30.85
N GLY A 20 -36.32 -37.83 29.75
CA GLY A 20 -34.98 -37.51 29.28
C GLY A 20 -34.57 -36.16 29.83
N GLU A 21 -33.61 -36.17 30.75
CA GLU A 21 -32.84 -34.98 31.09
C GLU A 21 -32.34 -34.29 29.83
N THR A 22 -32.73 -33.05 29.62
CA THR A 22 -32.16 -32.17 28.61
C THR A 22 -30.71 -31.92 28.95
N GLN A 23 -29.80 -32.71 28.33
CA GLN A 23 -28.40 -32.33 28.27
C GLN A 23 -28.34 -30.94 27.62
N LYS A 24 -28.07 -29.92 28.43
CA LYS A 24 -27.58 -28.63 27.94
C LYS A 24 -26.33 -28.97 27.12
N LYS A 25 -26.43 -28.82 25.80
CA LYS A 25 -25.25 -28.71 24.93
C LYS A 25 -24.44 -27.56 25.49
N ASP A 26 -23.34 -27.86 26.16
CA ASP A 26 -22.33 -26.89 26.53
C ASP A 26 -21.93 -26.16 25.24
N MET A 27 -22.29 -24.87 25.13
CA MET A 27 -21.72 -24.02 24.14
C MET A 27 -20.20 -24.05 24.38
N PRO A 28 -19.38 -24.22 23.33
CA PRO A 28 -17.93 -24.15 23.51
C PRO A 28 -17.60 -22.87 24.26
N ALA A 29 -16.84 -23.01 25.34
CA ALA A 29 -16.36 -21.90 26.13
C ALA A 29 -15.77 -20.86 25.17
N THR A 30 -16.31 -19.66 25.21
CA THR A 30 -15.74 -18.54 24.45
C THR A 30 -14.24 -18.49 24.76
N ALA A 31 -13.42 -18.62 23.73
CA ALA A 31 -11.96 -18.50 23.89
C ALA A 31 -11.67 -17.24 24.70
N PRO A 32 -10.75 -17.26 25.66
CA PRO A 32 -10.47 -16.12 26.51
C PRO A 32 -10.15 -14.93 25.60
N VAL A 33 -10.88 -13.82 25.81
CA VAL A 33 -10.66 -12.58 25.07
C VAL A 33 -9.20 -12.17 25.33
N ARG A 34 -8.37 -12.20 24.30
CA ARG A 34 -6.98 -11.80 24.41
C ARG A 34 -6.90 -10.31 24.79
N GLU A 35 -6.01 -10.01 25.71
CA GLU A 35 -5.69 -8.62 26.03
C GLU A 35 -5.13 -7.91 24.78
N ASN A 36 -5.64 -6.70 24.52
CA ASN A 36 -5.17 -5.89 23.37
C ASN A 36 -3.71 -5.46 23.61
N PRO A 37 -2.72 -5.97 22.84
CA PRO A 37 -1.31 -5.64 23.07
C PRO A 37 -0.96 -4.19 22.76
N PHE A 38 -1.89 -3.42 22.16
CA PHE A 38 -1.70 -2.01 21.81
C PHE A 38 -2.41 -1.05 22.77
N ALA A 39 -3.17 -1.54 23.75
CA ALA A 39 -3.89 -0.72 24.71
C ALA A 39 -2.96 0.21 25.51
N GLN A 40 -1.78 -0.27 25.86
CA GLN A 40 -0.75 0.47 26.58
C GLN A 40 0.51 0.64 25.73
N GLU A 41 1.29 1.67 26.05
CA GLU A 41 2.62 1.83 25.47
C GLU A 41 3.54 0.70 25.91
N SER A 42 4.36 0.19 25.01
CA SER A 42 5.34 -0.85 25.31
C SER A 42 6.39 -0.34 26.30
N LYS A 43 6.76 -1.22 27.25
CA LYS A 43 7.84 -0.95 28.22
C LYS A 43 9.24 -1.33 27.69
N LEU A 44 9.32 -1.86 26.46
CA LEU A 44 10.61 -2.16 25.84
C LEU A 44 11.37 -0.88 25.49
N TYR A 45 12.67 -1.03 25.24
CA TYR A 45 13.53 0.09 24.88
C TYR A 45 12.92 0.94 23.74
N LEU A 46 12.86 2.25 23.94
CA LEU A 46 12.23 3.23 23.02
C LEU A 46 10.76 2.96 22.67
N GLY A 47 10.03 2.24 23.52
CA GLY A 47 8.63 1.89 23.23
C GLY A 47 8.47 0.90 22.07
N ALA A 48 9.51 0.12 21.75
CA ALA A 48 9.49 -0.84 20.65
C ALA A 48 8.31 -1.82 20.82
N PRO A 49 7.60 -2.20 19.73
CA PRO A 49 6.52 -3.17 19.81
C PRO A 49 7.02 -4.52 20.33
N ASP A 50 6.27 -5.13 21.26
CA ASP A 50 6.58 -6.46 21.77
C ASP A 50 6.01 -7.54 20.84
N PHE A 51 6.77 -7.87 19.79
CA PHE A 51 6.37 -8.87 18.80
C PHE A 51 6.19 -10.28 19.38
N THR A 52 6.65 -10.56 20.60
CA THR A 52 6.39 -11.85 21.26
C THR A 52 4.94 -11.98 21.72
N LYS A 53 4.23 -10.86 21.85
CA LYS A 53 2.84 -10.79 22.29
C LYS A 53 1.84 -10.49 21.19
N ILE A 54 2.30 -9.92 20.06
CA ILE A 54 1.44 -9.50 18.95
C ILE A 54 1.16 -10.67 18.03
N GLN A 55 -0.12 -10.86 17.67
CA GLN A 55 -0.58 -11.83 16.68
C GLN A 55 -1.35 -11.13 15.57
N ASN A 56 -1.41 -11.74 14.38
CA ASN A 56 -2.11 -11.16 13.22
C ASN A 56 -3.59 -10.85 13.51
N GLY A 57 -4.25 -11.64 14.35
CA GLY A 57 -5.65 -11.46 14.75
C GLY A 57 -5.90 -10.30 15.72
N ASP A 58 -4.85 -9.72 16.32
CA ASP A 58 -4.99 -8.63 17.29
C ASP A 58 -5.22 -7.27 16.58
N PHE A 59 -4.83 -7.13 15.31
CA PHE A 59 -4.81 -5.83 14.63
C PHE A 59 -6.21 -5.26 14.36
N ALA A 60 -7.13 -6.06 13.81
CA ALA A 60 -8.47 -5.56 13.47
C ALA A 60 -9.21 -5.06 14.74
N PRO A 61 -9.37 -5.85 15.82
CA PRO A 61 -10.05 -5.37 17.02
C PRO A 61 -9.33 -4.21 17.71
N ALA A 62 -7.99 -4.18 17.69
CA ALA A 62 -7.23 -3.07 18.27
C ALA A 62 -7.41 -1.76 17.49
N MET A 63 -7.44 -1.83 16.16
CA MET A 63 -7.72 -0.64 15.33
C MET A 63 -9.17 -0.18 15.47
N GLU A 64 -10.15 -1.08 15.55
CA GLU A 64 -11.56 -0.73 15.76
C GLU A 64 -11.78 -0.06 17.11
N GLU A 65 -11.21 -0.59 18.17
CA GLU A 65 -11.28 0.02 19.51
C GLU A 65 -10.53 1.35 19.53
N GLY A 66 -9.34 1.42 18.89
CA GLY A 66 -8.57 2.66 18.79
C GLY A 66 -9.29 3.77 18.04
N MET A 67 -10.00 3.42 16.93
CA MET A 67 -10.85 4.38 16.19
C MET A 67 -12.01 4.89 17.07
N LYS A 68 -12.68 4.00 17.79
CA LYS A 68 -13.79 4.37 18.68
C LYS A 68 -13.32 5.33 19.76
N LYS A 69 -12.23 5.01 20.46
CA LYS A 69 -11.63 5.87 21.50
C LYS A 69 -11.22 7.24 20.95
N GLN A 70 -10.58 7.25 19.77
CA GLN A 70 -10.20 8.53 19.16
C GLN A 70 -11.41 9.38 18.80
N LEU A 71 -12.50 8.82 18.32
CA LEU A 71 -13.73 9.58 18.06
C LEU A 71 -14.36 10.14 19.35
N GLU A 72 -14.29 9.41 20.47
CA GLU A 72 -14.73 9.89 21.78
C GLU A 72 -13.85 11.06 22.26
N GLU A 73 -12.52 10.94 22.11
CA GLU A 73 -11.56 12.01 22.43
C GLU A 73 -11.79 13.26 21.57
N VAL A 74 -11.94 13.09 20.26
CA VAL A 74 -12.22 14.19 19.32
C VAL A 74 -13.57 14.84 19.61
N LYS A 75 -14.59 14.05 19.94
CA LYS A 75 -15.89 14.57 20.35
C LYS A 75 -15.79 15.42 21.61
N ALA A 76 -15.02 15.00 22.60
CA ALA A 76 -14.78 15.79 23.81
C ALA A 76 -14.07 17.13 23.50
N ILE A 77 -13.14 17.15 22.54
CA ILE A 77 -12.51 18.38 22.07
C ILE A 77 -13.54 19.27 21.35
N ALA A 78 -14.32 18.71 20.44
CA ALA A 78 -15.29 19.44 19.63
C ALA A 78 -16.43 20.05 20.46
N ASP A 79 -16.89 19.33 21.48
CA ASP A 79 -17.99 19.73 22.38
C ASP A 79 -17.51 20.52 23.62
N ASN A 80 -16.21 20.80 23.76
CA ASN A 80 -15.69 21.58 24.88
C ASN A 80 -16.31 22.99 24.89
N SER A 81 -16.96 23.34 25.98
CA SER A 81 -17.66 24.63 26.18
C SER A 81 -16.71 25.81 26.37
N GLU A 82 -15.46 25.57 26.72
CA GLU A 82 -14.45 26.63 26.85
C GLU A 82 -14.07 27.21 25.51
N ALA A 83 -13.68 28.48 25.48
CA ALA A 83 -13.15 29.11 24.28
C ALA A 83 -11.97 28.29 23.69
N PRO A 84 -11.87 28.14 22.36
CA PRO A 84 -10.75 27.44 21.75
C PRO A 84 -9.41 28.07 22.14
N SER A 85 -8.49 27.23 22.64
CA SER A 85 -7.10 27.57 22.90
C SER A 85 -6.18 26.58 22.18
N PHE A 86 -4.90 26.92 22.05
CA PHE A 86 -3.91 26.02 21.48
C PHE A 86 -3.89 24.68 22.23
N ASP A 87 -3.91 24.73 23.57
CA ASP A 87 -3.84 23.53 24.41
C ASP A 87 -5.11 22.68 24.33
N ASN A 88 -6.31 23.29 24.50
CA ASN A 88 -7.57 22.53 24.56
C ASN A 88 -8.10 22.10 23.20
N THR A 89 -7.42 22.47 22.11
CA THR A 89 -7.82 22.10 20.75
C THR A 89 -6.66 21.43 20.00
N ILE A 90 -5.55 22.11 19.74
CA ILE A 90 -4.47 21.59 18.91
C ILE A 90 -3.64 20.53 19.66
N VAL A 91 -3.18 20.84 20.87
CA VAL A 91 -2.42 19.88 21.68
C VAL A 91 -3.29 18.68 22.06
N ALA A 92 -4.57 18.91 22.34
CA ALA A 92 -5.52 17.84 22.60
C ALA A 92 -5.69 16.90 21.38
N LEU A 93 -5.76 17.45 20.15
CA LEU A 93 -5.79 16.66 18.90
C LEU A 93 -4.50 15.85 18.70
N GLU A 94 -3.32 16.45 18.96
CA GLU A 94 -2.03 15.73 18.86
C GLU A 94 -1.93 14.55 19.84
N LYS A 95 -2.58 14.67 21.00
CA LYS A 95 -2.64 13.63 22.03
C LYS A 95 -3.70 12.57 21.75
N SER A 96 -4.65 12.83 20.85
CA SER A 96 -5.72 11.88 20.54
C SER A 96 -5.24 10.69 19.69
N GLY A 97 -5.96 9.58 19.77
CA GLY A 97 -5.78 8.41 18.91
C GLY A 97 -4.48 7.64 19.13
N GLN A 98 -3.85 7.71 20.29
CA GLN A 98 -2.57 7.05 20.54
C GLN A 98 -2.66 5.52 20.40
N GLU A 99 -3.77 4.91 20.81
CA GLU A 99 -3.98 3.46 20.67
C GLU A 99 -4.09 3.05 19.20
N LEU A 100 -4.91 3.75 18.42
CA LEU A 100 -5.00 3.54 16.96
C LEU A 100 -3.64 3.72 16.30
N LYS A 101 -2.89 4.74 16.69
CA LYS A 101 -1.57 5.05 16.16
C LYS A 101 -0.57 3.92 16.44
N ARG A 102 -0.58 3.33 17.64
CA ARG A 102 0.27 2.18 17.98
C ARG A 102 -0.06 0.97 17.13
N ALA A 103 -1.34 0.57 17.09
CA ALA A 103 -1.78 -0.59 16.32
C ALA A 103 -1.53 -0.41 14.81
N SER A 104 -1.94 0.72 14.24
CA SER A 104 -1.85 0.96 12.80
C SER A 104 -0.40 1.07 12.30
N LYS A 105 0.51 1.69 13.06
CA LYS A 105 1.92 1.77 12.64
C LYS A 105 2.58 0.40 12.53
N VAL A 106 2.34 -0.48 13.50
CA VAL A 106 2.87 -1.85 13.46
C VAL A 106 2.22 -2.64 12.34
N PHE A 107 0.89 -2.54 12.21
CA PHE A 107 0.13 -3.21 11.17
C PHE A 107 0.62 -2.86 9.76
N PHE A 108 0.66 -1.57 9.41
CA PHE A 108 1.06 -1.15 8.08
C PHE A 108 2.54 -1.41 7.78
N ASN A 109 3.40 -1.42 8.81
CA ASN A 109 4.78 -1.85 8.65
C ASN A 109 4.85 -3.33 8.24
N LEU A 110 4.11 -4.21 8.94
CA LEU A 110 4.07 -5.64 8.60
C LEU A 110 3.42 -5.90 7.23
N VAL A 111 2.35 -5.18 6.90
CA VAL A 111 1.72 -5.29 5.56
C VAL A 111 2.73 -4.94 4.46
N ALA A 112 3.61 -3.97 4.69
CA ALA A 112 4.59 -3.53 3.69
C ALA A 112 5.85 -4.42 3.62
N SER A 113 6.28 -5.01 4.75
CA SER A 113 7.58 -5.70 4.86
C SER A 113 7.48 -7.22 4.99
N ASN A 114 6.43 -7.74 5.65
CA ASN A 114 6.27 -9.17 5.94
C ASN A 114 4.79 -9.56 5.96
N THR A 115 4.11 -9.36 4.86
CA THR A 115 2.68 -9.60 4.74
C THR A 115 2.33 -11.09 4.60
N ASN A 116 1.09 -11.42 4.93
CA ASN A 116 0.48 -12.75 4.71
C ASN A 116 -1.02 -12.59 4.45
N ASP A 117 -1.70 -13.69 4.11
CA ASP A 117 -3.12 -13.66 3.72
C ASP A 117 -4.02 -13.07 4.83
N THR A 118 -3.72 -13.33 6.11
CA THR A 118 -4.46 -12.75 7.24
C THR A 118 -4.31 -11.24 7.31
N LEU A 119 -3.08 -10.73 7.22
CA LEU A 119 -2.82 -9.29 7.22
C LEU A 119 -3.44 -8.59 5.98
N GLN A 120 -3.41 -9.23 4.82
CA GLN A 120 -4.06 -8.71 3.61
C GLN A 120 -5.58 -8.67 3.76
N ALA A 121 -6.20 -9.70 4.37
CA ALA A 121 -7.63 -9.70 4.66
C ALA A 121 -8.02 -8.58 5.63
N VAL A 122 -7.26 -8.40 6.72
CA VAL A 122 -7.44 -7.28 7.67
C VAL A 122 -7.26 -5.93 6.97
N ASN A 123 -6.24 -5.76 6.12
CA ASN A 123 -6.02 -4.51 5.39
C ASN A 123 -7.21 -4.17 4.48
N LYS A 124 -7.74 -5.15 3.77
CA LYS A 124 -8.90 -4.97 2.90
C LYS A 124 -10.15 -4.54 3.67
N ASP A 125 -10.37 -5.09 4.87
CA ASP A 125 -11.51 -4.75 5.72
C ASP A 125 -11.33 -3.39 6.40
N MET A 126 -10.13 -3.11 6.92
CA MET A 126 -9.85 -1.91 7.69
C MET A 126 -9.64 -0.64 6.85
N ALA A 127 -9.16 -0.76 5.61
CA ALA A 127 -8.87 0.42 4.78
C ALA A 127 -10.07 1.36 4.59
N PRO A 128 -11.29 0.90 4.21
CA PRO A 128 -12.46 1.77 4.12
C PRO A 128 -12.92 2.28 5.50
N LYS A 129 -12.77 1.50 6.58
CA LYS A 129 -13.12 1.94 7.94
C LYS A 129 -12.20 3.09 8.41
N LEU A 130 -10.89 2.99 8.15
CA LEU A 130 -9.92 4.04 8.45
C LEU A 130 -10.15 5.30 7.61
N ALA A 131 -10.55 5.15 6.34
CA ALA A 131 -10.93 6.29 5.51
C ALA A 131 -12.17 7.00 6.07
N ALA A 132 -13.21 6.26 6.43
CA ALA A 132 -14.42 6.80 7.05
C ALA A 132 -14.13 7.46 8.42
N HIS A 133 -13.24 6.87 9.22
CA HIS A 133 -12.78 7.42 10.48
C HIS A 133 -12.05 8.77 10.28
N SER A 134 -11.16 8.83 9.30
CA SER A 134 -10.48 10.09 8.93
C SER A 134 -11.48 11.17 8.50
N ASP A 135 -12.48 10.80 7.68
CA ASP A 135 -13.54 11.71 7.27
C ASP A 135 -14.41 12.17 8.44
N ALA A 136 -14.69 11.29 9.41
CA ALA A 136 -15.45 11.66 10.61
C ALA A 136 -14.77 12.76 11.43
N ILE A 137 -13.44 12.73 11.50
CA ILE A 137 -12.65 13.75 12.21
C ILE A 137 -12.50 15.03 11.38
N ASN A 138 -12.03 14.90 10.13
CA ASN A 138 -11.67 16.07 9.32
C ASN A 138 -12.90 16.88 8.83
N LEU A 139 -14.07 16.26 8.77
CA LEU A 139 -15.33 16.89 8.34
C LEU A 139 -16.25 17.21 9.51
N ASP A 140 -15.80 17.09 10.76
CA ASP A 140 -16.60 17.48 11.91
C ASP A 140 -16.72 19.02 11.97
N PRO A 141 -17.95 19.58 11.91
CA PRO A 141 -18.12 21.03 11.80
C PRO A 141 -17.79 21.76 13.11
N LYS A 142 -17.98 21.11 14.28
CA LYS A 142 -17.65 21.74 15.57
C LYS A 142 -16.14 21.78 15.78
N LEU A 143 -15.46 20.67 15.47
CA LEU A 143 -14.00 20.63 15.53
C LEU A 143 -13.40 21.63 14.56
N PHE A 144 -13.89 21.68 13.32
CA PHE A 144 -13.43 22.63 12.32
C PHE A 144 -13.61 24.08 12.78
N ALA A 145 -14.77 24.42 13.39
CA ALA A 145 -15.01 25.76 13.93
C ALA A 145 -13.98 26.16 14.99
N ARG A 146 -13.59 25.24 15.89
CA ARG A 146 -12.55 25.47 16.89
C ARG A 146 -11.17 25.72 16.25
N VAL A 147 -10.77 24.84 15.32
CA VAL A 147 -9.50 24.97 14.60
C VAL A 147 -9.47 26.28 13.80
N LYS A 148 -10.56 26.60 13.09
CA LYS A 148 -10.69 27.85 12.32
C LYS A 148 -10.60 29.08 13.19
N SER A 149 -11.22 29.09 14.37
CA SER A 149 -11.14 30.20 15.31
C SER A 149 -9.70 30.47 15.77
N LEU A 150 -8.88 29.44 15.94
CA LEU A 150 -7.45 29.59 16.24
C LEU A 150 -6.66 30.04 15.03
N TYR A 151 -6.95 29.47 13.86
CA TYR A 151 -6.29 29.86 12.62
C TYR A 151 -6.49 31.34 12.29
N ASP A 152 -7.70 31.86 12.43
CA ASP A 152 -8.03 33.26 12.14
C ASP A 152 -7.29 34.25 13.07
N LYS A 153 -6.89 33.80 14.27
CA LYS A 153 -6.23 34.64 15.29
C LYS A 153 -4.76 34.26 15.52
N ARG A 154 -4.19 33.30 14.78
CA ARG A 154 -2.91 32.65 15.07
C ARG A 154 -1.75 33.62 15.29
N ASP A 155 -1.73 34.73 14.52
CA ASP A 155 -0.64 35.72 14.60
C ASP A 155 -0.73 36.61 15.87
N SER A 156 -1.88 36.59 16.56
CA SER A 156 -2.15 37.38 17.79
C SER A 156 -2.18 36.53 19.07
N LEU A 157 -1.97 35.21 18.97
CA LEU A 157 -2.04 34.30 20.13
C LEU A 157 -0.76 34.30 20.99
N GLY A 158 0.31 35.01 20.61
CA GLY A 158 1.57 35.01 21.32
C GLY A 158 2.32 33.66 21.33
N LEU A 159 2.01 32.78 20.36
CA LEU A 159 2.62 31.47 20.23
C LEU A 159 3.95 31.55 19.46
N ASP A 160 4.81 30.57 19.69
CA ASP A 160 6.02 30.38 18.89
C ASP A 160 5.69 29.94 17.45
N SER A 161 6.66 30.06 16.55
CA SER A 161 6.49 29.81 15.12
C SER A 161 6.10 28.36 14.79
N VAL A 162 6.52 27.38 15.59
CA VAL A 162 6.19 25.96 15.41
C VAL A 162 4.71 25.72 15.74
N SER A 163 4.26 26.28 16.87
CA SER A 163 2.86 26.22 17.31
C SER A 163 1.92 26.92 16.31
N VAL A 164 2.29 28.10 15.82
CA VAL A 164 1.54 28.80 14.73
C VAL A 164 1.48 27.92 13.49
N ARG A 165 2.61 27.33 13.08
CA ARG A 165 2.65 26.43 11.93
C ARG A 165 1.79 25.17 12.12
N LEU A 166 1.67 24.66 13.34
CA LEU A 166 0.84 23.49 13.63
C LEU A 166 -0.66 23.83 13.46
N ILE A 167 -1.11 25.00 13.93
CA ILE A 167 -2.48 25.50 13.68
C ILE A 167 -2.75 25.60 12.18
N ASP A 168 -1.83 26.21 11.43
CA ASP A 168 -1.91 26.36 9.97
C ASP A 168 -2.02 24.99 9.27
N ARG A 169 -1.26 24.01 9.76
CA ARG A 169 -1.28 22.65 9.24
C ARG A 169 -2.64 21.96 9.44
N TYR A 170 -3.20 22.01 10.64
CA TYR A 170 -4.51 21.43 10.95
C TYR A 170 -5.62 22.08 10.11
N TYR A 171 -5.65 23.41 10.07
CA TYR A 171 -6.63 24.14 9.26
C TYR A 171 -6.53 23.74 7.78
N THR A 172 -5.33 23.80 7.21
CA THR A 172 -5.08 23.45 5.81
C THR A 172 -5.49 22.00 5.51
N GLN A 173 -5.16 21.06 6.40
CA GLN A 173 -5.52 19.65 6.26
C GLN A 173 -7.04 19.47 6.24
N MET A 174 -7.79 20.08 7.18
CA MET A 174 -9.24 19.97 7.22
C MET A 174 -9.90 20.63 6.01
N VAL A 175 -9.43 21.80 5.57
CA VAL A 175 -9.94 22.45 4.35
C VAL A 175 -9.70 21.58 3.12
N ARG A 176 -8.52 21.00 2.98
CA ARG A 176 -8.18 20.09 1.88
C ARG A 176 -8.94 18.76 1.95
N ALA A 177 -9.33 18.33 3.14
CA ALA A 177 -10.23 17.20 3.36
C ALA A 177 -11.71 17.52 3.07
N GLY A 178 -12.06 18.81 2.81
CA GLY A 178 -13.41 19.21 2.42
C GLY A 178 -14.25 19.81 3.54
N ALA A 179 -13.66 20.28 4.65
CA ALA A 179 -14.42 20.87 5.77
C ALA A 179 -15.25 22.11 5.38
N LEU A 180 -14.89 22.81 4.29
CA LEU A 180 -15.65 23.96 3.77
C LEU A 180 -16.78 23.57 2.80
N LEU A 181 -16.91 22.31 2.43
CA LEU A 181 -17.99 21.86 1.55
C LEU A 181 -19.32 21.84 2.28
N ASN A 182 -20.43 22.03 1.52
CA ASN A 182 -21.76 21.81 2.04
C ASN A 182 -22.02 20.31 2.32
N ALA A 183 -23.10 19.99 3.01
CA ALA A 183 -23.40 18.62 3.46
C ALA A 183 -23.55 17.62 2.29
N ASP A 184 -24.14 18.03 1.17
CA ASP A 184 -24.32 17.15 0.00
C ASP A 184 -23.00 16.85 -0.69
N ASP A 185 -22.12 17.83 -0.80
CA ASP A 185 -20.80 17.66 -1.40
C ASP A 185 -19.86 16.89 -0.46
N GLN A 186 -19.96 17.07 0.87
CA GLN A 186 -19.27 16.20 1.83
C GLN A 186 -19.72 14.74 1.71
N LYS A 187 -21.01 14.48 1.49
CA LYS A 187 -21.54 13.13 1.26
C LYS A 187 -20.92 12.49 0.00
N LYS A 188 -20.84 13.26 -1.09
CA LYS A 188 -20.17 12.80 -2.33
C LYS A 188 -18.70 12.51 -2.08
N LEU A 189 -18.02 13.41 -1.37
CA LEU A 189 -16.60 13.26 -1.05
C LEU A 189 -16.32 11.98 -0.23
N ARG A 190 -17.14 11.70 0.78
CA ARG A 190 -17.04 10.45 1.57
C ARG A 190 -17.17 9.21 0.68
N ALA A 191 -18.13 9.21 -0.27
CA ALA A 191 -18.28 8.10 -1.22
C ALA A 191 -17.04 7.93 -2.12
N LEU A 192 -16.46 9.04 -2.61
CA LEU A 192 -15.21 9.00 -3.39
C LEU A 192 -14.04 8.46 -2.56
N ASN A 193 -13.92 8.88 -1.30
CA ASN A 193 -12.86 8.43 -0.38
C ASN A 193 -12.97 6.93 -0.09
N GLU A 194 -14.19 6.44 0.16
CA GLU A 194 -14.44 5.01 0.39
C GLU A 194 -14.10 4.17 -0.85
N GLU A 195 -14.54 4.60 -2.04
CA GLU A 195 -14.25 3.90 -3.29
C GLU A 195 -12.73 3.91 -3.59
N GLU A 196 -12.06 5.05 -3.43
CA GLU A 196 -10.62 5.16 -3.65
C GLU A 196 -9.83 4.26 -2.69
N SER A 197 -10.22 4.20 -1.42
CA SER A 197 -9.60 3.32 -0.42
C SER A 197 -9.68 1.85 -0.84
N LYS A 198 -10.87 1.38 -1.24
CA LYS A 198 -11.08 0.00 -1.73
C LYS A 198 -10.26 -0.30 -2.98
N LEU A 199 -10.23 0.62 -3.95
CA LEU A 199 -9.49 0.43 -5.19
C LEU A 199 -7.97 0.47 -4.99
N THR A 200 -7.48 1.31 -4.10
CA THR A 200 -6.05 1.40 -3.79
C THR A 200 -5.56 0.12 -3.11
N THR A 201 -6.32 -0.41 -2.15
CA THR A 201 -6.02 -1.69 -1.51
C THR A 201 -6.04 -2.83 -2.54
N ARG A 202 -7.10 -2.90 -3.37
CA ARG A 202 -7.19 -3.88 -4.46
C ARG A 202 -6.00 -3.78 -5.43
N PHE A 203 -5.57 -2.56 -5.75
CA PHE A 203 -4.41 -2.34 -6.63
C PHE A 203 -3.16 -2.98 -6.05
N THR A 204 -2.86 -2.71 -4.77
CA THR A 204 -1.67 -3.25 -4.10
C THR A 204 -1.70 -4.77 -4.00
N ASP A 205 -2.84 -5.34 -3.57
CA ASP A 205 -3.00 -6.80 -3.45
C ASP A 205 -2.85 -7.51 -4.81
N ASN A 206 -3.47 -6.95 -5.86
CA ASN A 206 -3.38 -7.52 -7.19
C ASN A 206 -1.97 -7.38 -7.78
N LEU A 207 -1.27 -6.26 -7.51
CA LEU A 207 0.11 -6.09 -7.95
C LEU A 207 1.02 -7.15 -7.33
N LEU A 208 0.89 -7.43 -6.04
CA LEU A 208 1.63 -8.49 -5.37
C LEU A 208 1.35 -9.87 -5.97
N LYS A 209 0.08 -10.20 -6.20
CA LYS A 209 -0.31 -11.45 -6.88
C LYS A 209 0.25 -11.54 -8.29
N ASN A 210 0.24 -10.42 -9.02
CA ASN A 210 0.72 -10.34 -10.38
C ASN A 210 2.24 -10.56 -10.46
N VAL A 211 3.02 -9.96 -9.54
CA VAL A 211 4.48 -10.18 -9.43
C VAL A 211 4.80 -11.66 -9.25
N ASN A 212 4.05 -12.36 -8.40
CA ASN A 212 4.24 -13.79 -8.17
C ASN A 212 3.87 -14.64 -9.39
N LYS A 213 2.81 -14.28 -10.14
CA LYS A 213 2.37 -14.99 -11.34
C LYS A 213 3.28 -14.76 -12.55
N ALA A 214 3.84 -13.55 -12.66
CA ALA A 214 4.66 -13.16 -13.80
C ALA A 214 6.11 -13.64 -13.69
N ALA A 215 6.50 -14.31 -12.60
CA ALA A 215 7.82 -14.90 -12.44
C ALA A 215 8.18 -15.80 -13.63
N VAL A 216 9.43 -15.75 -14.08
CA VAL A 216 9.88 -16.42 -15.30
C VAL A 216 10.47 -17.78 -14.98
N LEU A 217 9.79 -18.84 -15.41
CA LEU A 217 10.29 -20.22 -15.27
C LEU A 217 11.33 -20.50 -16.36
N VAL A 218 12.46 -21.10 -15.98
CA VAL A 218 13.57 -21.48 -16.83
C VAL A 218 13.74 -22.99 -16.76
N ASP A 219 13.76 -23.64 -17.92
CA ASP A 219 13.84 -25.10 -18.05
C ASP A 219 15.28 -25.62 -18.26
N ASP A 220 16.17 -24.79 -18.79
CA ASP A 220 17.56 -25.16 -19.08
C ASP A 220 18.54 -24.29 -18.26
N LYS A 221 19.33 -24.92 -17.39
CA LYS A 221 20.35 -24.25 -16.57
C LYS A 221 21.31 -23.40 -17.39
N LYS A 222 21.60 -23.77 -18.65
CA LYS A 222 22.51 -23.02 -19.52
C LYS A 222 22.02 -21.59 -19.80
N GLN A 223 20.73 -21.34 -19.77
CA GLN A 223 20.19 -19.99 -19.93
C GLN A 223 20.54 -19.04 -18.77
N LEU A 224 20.94 -19.60 -17.62
CA LEU A 224 21.35 -18.84 -16.42
C LEU A 224 22.86 -18.52 -16.42
N ASP A 225 23.58 -18.84 -17.49
CA ASP A 225 25.00 -18.51 -17.58
C ASP A 225 25.23 -17.01 -17.37
N GLY A 226 26.16 -16.70 -16.46
CA GLY A 226 26.45 -15.34 -15.99
C GLY A 226 26.02 -15.05 -14.56
N MET A 227 25.01 -15.75 -14.04
CA MET A 227 24.62 -15.69 -12.62
C MET A 227 25.62 -16.48 -11.75
N SER A 228 25.75 -16.10 -10.50
CA SER A 228 26.51 -16.85 -9.50
C SER A 228 25.83 -18.17 -9.13
N ASP A 229 26.59 -19.16 -8.64
CA ASP A 229 26.03 -20.43 -8.17
C ASP A 229 24.97 -20.22 -7.07
N ALA A 230 25.19 -19.29 -6.14
CA ALA A 230 24.25 -18.98 -5.08
C ALA A 230 22.90 -18.43 -5.62
N GLU A 231 22.92 -17.61 -6.66
CA GLU A 231 21.70 -17.08 -7.30
C GLU A 231 20.98 -18.16 -8.09
N ILE A 232 21.73 -19.06 -8.74
CA ILE A 232 21.15 -20.22 -9.44
C ILE A 232 20.49 -21.17 -8.45
N ASP A 233 21.12 -21.43 -7.29
CA ASP A 233 20.56 -22.28 -6.24
C ASP A 233 19.30 -21.62 -5.64
N ALA A 234 19.30 -20.32 -5.38
CA ALA A 234 18.14 -19.58 -4.92
C ALA A 234 16.97 -19.62 -5.93
N ALA A 235 17.28 -19.56 -7.23
CA ALA A 235 16.26 -19.69 -8.28
C ALA A 235 15.69 -21.12 -8.35
N ALA A 236 16.51 -22.16 -8.09
CA ALA A 236 16.06 -23.55 -8.00
C ALA A 236 15.14 -23.77 -6.78
N ASP A 237 15.51 -23.23 -5.61
CA ASP A 237 14.69 -23.28 -4.41
C ASP A 237 13.34 -22.56 -4.63
N ALA A 238 13.35 -21.38 -5.23
CA ALA A 238 12.13 -20.66 -5.57
C ALA A 238 11.22 -21.45 -6.53
N ALA A 239 11.79 -22.18 -7.48
CA ALA A 239 11.05 -23.04 -8.38
C ALA A 239 10.44 -24.24 -7.64
N LYS A 240 11.21 -24.90 -6.77
CA LYS A 240 10.77 -26.02 -5.93
C LYS A 240 9.62 -25.61 -5.00
N ASP A 241 9.70 -24.47 -4.37
CA ASP A 241 8.64 -23.93 -3.49
C ASP A 241 7.31 -23.69 -4.25
N LYS A 242 7.39 -23.52 -5.56
CA LYS A 242 6.22 -23.39 -6.45
C LYS A 242 5.84 -24.71 -7.16
N GLY A 243 6.44 -25.84 -6.79
CA GLY A 243 6.14 -27.15 -7.36
C GLY A 243 6.79 -27.43 -8.72
N HIS A 244 7.84 -26.68 -9.09
CA HIS A 244 8.60 -26.83 -10.34
C HIS A 244 9.99 -27.42 -10.07
N GLU A 245 10.07 -28.56 -9.39
CA GLU A 245 11.33 -29.21 -9.08
C GLU A 245 12.16 -29.52 -10.35
N GLY A 246 13.48 -29.31 -10.29
CA GLY A 246 14.38 -29.48 -11.44
C GLY A 246 14.41 -28.32 -12.43
N LYS A 247 13.72 -27.20 -12.12
CA LYS A 247 13.72 -25.97 -12.92
C LYS A 247 14.21 -24.78 -12.08
N TRP A 248 14.25 -23.60 -12.64
CA TRP A 248 14.68 -22.35 -12.01
C TRP A 248 13.61 -21.28 -12.18
N LEU A 249 13.31 -20.51 -11.12
CA LEU A 249 12.31 -19.46 -11.17
C LEU A 249 12.97 -18.10 -10.90
N ILE A 250 12.96 -17.23 -11.90
CA ILE A 250 13.39 -15.85 -11.75
C ILE A 250 12.18 -15.04 -11.24
N THR A 251 12.24 -14.60 -10.00
CA THR A 251 11.18 -13.81 -9.36
C THR A 251 11.28 -12.33 -9.78
N LEU A 252 10.13 -11.64 -9.83
CA LEU A 252 10.05 -10.21 -10.18
C LEU A 252 9.82 -9.32 -8.96
N GLN A 253 10.32 -9.71 -7.79
CA GLN A 253 10.05 -9.01 -6.53
C GLN A 253 10.75 -7.64 -6.45
N ASN A 254 11.92 -7.49 -7.04
CA ASN A 254 12.55 -6.17 -7.15
C ASN A 254 11.91 -5.38 -8.29
N THR A 255 11.25 -4.29 -7.94
CA THR A 255 10.42 -3.53 -8.89
C THR A 255 11.19 -2.48 -9.68
N THR A 256 12.34 -2.02 -9.19
CA THR A 256 13.09 -0.91 -9.79
C THR A 256 14.20 -1.38 -10.69
N MET A 257 14.85 -2.46 -10.32
CA MET A 257 15.94 -3.06 -11.10
C MET A 257 15.79 -4.58 -11.04
N GLN A 258 16.07 -5.25 -12.16
CA GLN A 258 16.15 -6.70 -12.22
C GLN A 258 17.65 -7.07 -12.23
N PRO A 259 18.29 -7.33 -11.07
CA PRO A 259 19.75 -7.52 -10.99
C PRO A 259 20.26 -8.57 -11.97
N VAL A 260 19.49 -9.62 -12.16
CA VAL A 260 19.80 -10.71 -13.10
C VAL A 260 19.92 -10.24 -14.57
N LEU A 261 19.34 -9.09 -14.95
CA LEU A 261 19.51 -8.54 -16.30
C LEU A 261 20.94 -8.05 -16.57
N ALA A 262 21.69 -7.69 -15.53
CA ALA A 262 23.09 -7.30 -15.66
C ALA A 262 24.02 -8.52 -15.85
N GLU A 263 23.60 -9.71 -15.44
CA GLU A 263 24.44 -10.90 -15.33
C GLU A 263 24.16 -11.95 -16.42
N ILE A 264 22.90 -12.22 -16.73
CA ILE A 264 22.50 -13.27 -17.68
C ILE A 264 23.03 -12.99 -19.08
N LYS A 265 23.77 -13.93 -19.64
CA LYS A 265 24.30 -13.85 -21.01
C LYS A 265 23.25 -14.15 -22.08
N ASP A 266 22.28 -15.02 -21.77
CA ASP A 266 21.19 -15.37 -22.69
C ASP A 266 20.29 -14.16 -22.96
N ARG A 267 20.39 -13.58 -24.15
CA ARG A 267 19.64 -12.39 -24.55
C ARG A 267 18.13 -12.64 -24.60
N ALA A 268 17.72 -13.83 -25.02
CA ALA A 268 16.29 -14.16 -25.13
C ALA A 268 15.67 -14.28 -23.72
N LEU A 269 16.43 -14.79 -22.75
CA LEU A 269 15.98 -14.83 -21.36
C LEU A 269 15.91 -13.42 -20.76
N ARG A 270 16.87 -12.52 -21.03
CA ARG A 270 16.77 -11.11 -20.61
C ARG A 270 15.51 -10.44 -21.15
N GLU A 271 15.22 -10.65 -22.45
CA GLU A 271 13.99 -10.13 -23.07
C GLU A 271 12.72 -10.65 -22.39
N ARG A 272 12.65 -11.95 -22.07
CA ARG A 272 11.52 -12.55 -21.35
C ARG A 272 11.34 -11.95 -19.96
N ILE A 273 12.42 -11.81 -19.19
CA ILE A 273 12.40 -11.24 -17.83
C ILE A 273 11.97 -9.77 -17.90
N PHE A 274 12.56 -8.98 -18.79
CA PHE A 274 12.21 -7.58 -18.97
C PHE A 274 10.74 -7.41 -19.31
N ASN A 275 10.25 -8.15 -20.32
CA ASN A 275 8.85 -8.08 -20.75
C ASN A 275 7.89 -8.54 -19.64
N ALA A 276 8.22 -9.58 -18.88
CA ALA A 276 7.44 -10.00 -17.74
C ALA A 276 7.37 -8.90 -16.67
N SER A 277 8.48 -8.19 -16.44
CA SER A 277 8.55 -7.10 -15.47
C SER A 277 7.72 -5.87 -15.88
N ILE A 278 7.85 -5.39 -17.13
CA ILE A 278 7.13 -4.17 -17.56
C ILE A 278 5.63 -4.39 -17.79
N ASN A 279 5.20 -5.64 -17.99
CA ASN A 279 3.79 -6.00 -18.19
C ASN A 279 3.06 -6.38 -16.89
N ARG A 280 3.67 -6.18 -15.73
CA ARG A 280 2.99 -6.39 -14.44
C ARG A 280 1.73 -5.53 -14.36
N GLY A 281 0.64 -6.14 -13.89
CA GLY A 281 -0.68 -5.49 -13.84
C GLY A 281 -1.43 -5.45 -15.17
N MET A 282 -0.90 -6.03 -16.25
CA MET A 282 -1.51 -6.06 -17.57
C MET A 282 -1.64 -7.49 -18.14
N LEU A 283 -1.82 -8.50 -17.29
CA LEU A 283 -1.86 -9.91 -17.71
C LEU A 283 -3.20 -10.34 -18.35
N GLY A 284 -4.23 -9.48 -18.36
CA GLY A 284 -5.54 -9.79 -18.93
C GLY A 284 -6.37 -10.79 -18.10
N ASP A 285 -5.96 -11.07 -16.86
CA ASP A 285 -6.64 -11.97 -15.92
C ASP A 285 -7.31 -11.18 -14.76
N SER A 286 -7.75 -11.89 -13.71
CA SER A 286 -8.38 -11.28 -12.53
C SER A 286 -7.50 -10.29 -11.75
N THR A 287 -6.19 -10.26 -12.04
CA THR A 287 -5.22 -9.34 -11.44
C THR A 287 -4.87 -8.16 -12.35
N ASP A 288 -5.51 -8.03 -13.50
CA ASP A 288 -5.33 -6.90 -14.41
C ASP A 288 -5.75 -5.58 -13.77
N GLN A 289 -4.90 -4.58 -13.86
CA GLN A 289 -5.05 -3.31 -13.14
C GLN A 289 -5.54 -2.15 -14.00
N ARG A 290 -5.66 -2.31 -15.32
CA ARG A 290 -5.98 -1.21 -16.25
C ARG A 290 -7.29 -0.52 -15.89
N SER A 291 -8.35 -1.29 -15.58
CA SER A 291 -9.64 -0.72 -15.16
C SER A 291 -9.55 -0.03 -13.80
N THR A 292 -8.80 -0.59 -12.85
CA THR A 292 -8.58 -0.01 -11.52
C THR A 292 -7.84 1.34 -11.63
N VAL A 293 -6.77 1.41 -12.43
CA VAL A 293 -6.00 2.65 -12.64
C VAL A 293 -6.87 3.72 -13.32
N SER A 294 -7.64 3.33 -14.36
CA SER A 294 -8.55 4.25 -15.03
C SER A 294 -9.61 4.83 -14.07
N ARG A 295 -10.22 3.97 -13.23
CA ARG A 295 -11.22 4.45 -12.26
C ARG A 295 -10.60 5.33 -11.16
N LEU A 296 -9.41 4.99 -10.66
CA LEU A 296 -8.67 5.83 -9.71
C LEU A 296 -8.37 7.22 -10.27
N ALA A 297 -7.98 7.30 -11.56
CA ALA A 297 -7.75 8.59 -12.20
C ALA A 297 -9.03 9.43 -12.30
N GLN A 298 -10.18 8.82 -12.61
CA GLN A 298 -11.48 9.47 -12.63
C GLN A 298 -11.87 9.98 -11.24
N LEU A 299 -11.79 9.14 -10.20
CA LEU A 299 -12.11 9.52 -8.81
C LEU A 299 -11.28 10.71 -8.35
N ARG A 300 -9.99 10.73 -8.68
CA ARG A 300 -9.09 11.84 -8.35
C ARG A 300 -9.46 13.13 -9.06
N ALA A 301 -9.90 13.04 -10.33
CA ALA A 301 -10.39 14.19 -11.07
C ALA A 301 -11.71 14.71 -10.48
N GLU A 302 -12.65 13.83 -10.15
CA GLU A 302 -13.92 14.15 -9.50
C GLU A 302 -13.68 14.83 -8.14
N ARG A 303 -12.78 14.29 -7.31
CA ARG A 303 -12.38 14.88 -6.02
C ARG A 303 -11.80 16.28 -6.19
N ALA A 304 -10.83 16.45 -7.10
CA ALA A 304 -10.21 17.75 -7.33
C ALA A 304 -11.25 18.81 -7.73
N LYS A 305 -12.16 18.46 -8.64
CA LYS A 305 -13.25 19.35 -9.06
C LYS A 305 -14.17 19.70 -7.89
N LEU A 306 -14.56 18.69 -7.07
CA LEU A 306 -15.42 18.90 -5.90
C LEU A 306 -14.80 19.87 -4.90
N LEU A 307 -13.48 19.81 -4.73
CA LEU A 307 -12.70 20.67 -3.85
C LEU A 307 -12.29 22.02 -4.50
N GLY A 308 -12.80 22.34 -5.70
CA GLY A 308 -12.56 23.62 -6.37
C GLY A 308 -11.23 23.73 -7.12
N TYR A 309 -10.54 22.61 -7.37
CA TYR A 309 -9.29 22.59 -8.12
C TYR A 309 -9.54 22.21 -9.59
N PRO A 310 -8.78 22.79 -10.55
CA PRO A 310 -8.96 22.50 -11.97
C PRO A 310 -8.59 21.05 -12.35
N ASN A 311 -7.70 20.42 -11.60
CA ASN A 311 -7.29 19.02 -11.78
C ASN A 311 -6.60 18.48 -10.52
N PHE A 312 -6.34 17.18 -10.50
CA PHE A 312 -5.73 16.51 -9.34
C PHE A 312 -4.28 16.94 -9.08
N ALA A 313 -3.52 17.31 -10.12
CA ALA A 313 -2.16 17.81 -9.95
C ALA A 313 -2.18 19.17 -9.22
N ALA A 314 -3.07 20.08 -9.58
CA ALA A 314 -3.25 21.35 -8.87
C ALA A 314 -3.65 21.13 -7.39
N TYR A 315 -4.60 20.20 -7.13
CA TYR A 315 -4.96 19.83 -5.77
C TYR A 315 -3.75 19.30 -4.98
N THR A 316 -3.01 18.36 -5.56
CA THR A 316 -1.86 17.75 -4.86
C THR A 316 -0.77 18.76 -4.58
N LEU A 317 -0.39 19.55 -5.57
CA LEU A 317 0.74 20.47 -5.49
C LEU A 317 0.46 21.74 -4.66
N ALA A 318 -0.80 22.10 -4.43
CA ALA A 318 -1.15 23.28 -3.64
C ALA A 318 -0.49 23.32 -2.26
N ASP A 319 -0.28 22.16 -1.65
CA ASP A 319 0.39 21.99 -0.35
C ASP A 319 1.81 21.40 -0.45
N GLN A 320 2.45 21.51 -1.62
CA GLN A 320 3.83 21.07 -1.85
C GLN A 320 4.74 22.26 -2.17
N MET A 321 6.06 22.06 -2.19
CA MET A 321 7.04 23.13 -2.50
C MET A 321 6.80 23.77 -3.87
N ALA A 322 6.44 22.98 -4.88
CA ALA A 322 6.20 23.47 -6.25
C ALA A 322 4.94 24.35 -6.36
N LYS A 323 3.96 24.21 -5.46
CA LYS A 323 2.68 24.94 -5.42
C LYS A 323 1.78 24.74 -6.65
N THR A 324 2.32 24.70 -7.84
CA THR A 324 1.56 24.66 -9.11
C THR A 324 2.08 23.56 -10.05
N PRO A 325 1.21 22.99 -10.91
CA PRO A 325 1.65 22.08 -11.97
C PRO A 325 2.69 22.69 -12.89
N ASP A 326 2.55 23.97 -13.24
CA ASP A 326 3.48 24.65 -14.13
C ASP A 326 4.90 24.74 -13.55
N ALA A 327 5.04 24.97 -12.23
CA ALA A 327 6.34 24.97 -11.57
C ALA A 327 7.00 23.58 -11.63
N ALA A 328 6.24 22.51 -11.42
CA ALA A 328 6.73 21.15 -11.53
C ALA A 328 7.14 20.81 -12.98
N VAL A 329 6.30 21.15 -13.97
CA VAL A 329 6.59 20.94 -15.38
C VAL A 329 7.84 21.74 -15.81
N LYS A 330 8.00 22.98 -15.35
CA LYS A 330 9.19 23.79 -15.62
C LYS A 330 10.47 23.14 -15.11
N LEU A 331 10.43 22.52 -13.93
CA LEU A 331 11.57 21.75 -13.40
C LEU A 331 11.94 20.60 -14.35
N PHE A 332 10.96 19.77 -14.74
CA PHE A 332 11.20 18.63 -15.63
C PHE A 332 11.69 19.09 -17.02
N THR A 333 11.04 20.05 -17.63
CA THR A 333 11.43 20.54 -18.97
C THR A 333 12.83 21.15 -18.98
N GLY A 334 13.29 21.69 -17.85
CA GLY A 334 14.66 22.16 -17.70
C GLY A 334 15.69 21.03 -17.65
N MET A 335 15.33 19.87 -17.10
CA MET A 335 16.24 18.73 -16.93
C MET A 335 16.26 17.76 -18.12
N VAL A 336 15.09 17.53 -18.74
CA VAL A 336 14.91 16.50 -19.78
C VAL A 336 15.88 16.61 -20.95
N PRO A 337 16.19 17.79 -21.54
CA PRO A 337 17.12 17.87 -22.66
C PRO A 337 18.51 17.33 -22.32
N ALA A 338 19.04 17.68 -21.14
CA ALA A 338 20.35 17.21 -20.68
C ALA A 338 20.34 15.70 -20.41
N ALA A 339 19.29 15.19 -19.73
CA ALA A 339 19.13 13.77 -19.46
C ALA A 339 19.04 12.94 -20.74
N VAL A 340 18.23 13.38 -21.73
CA VAL A 340 18.11 12.69 -23.02
C VAL A 340 19.43 12.72 -23.79
N LYS A 341 20.17 13.82 -23.75
CA LYS A 341 21.51 13.88 -24.38
C LYS A 341 22.46 12.85 -23.76
N ASN A 342 22.47 12.74 -22.42
CA ASN A 342 23.32 11.76 -21.73
C ASN A 342 22.92 10.33 -22.06
N VAL A 343 21.63 9.98 -21.99
CA VAL A 343 21.14 8.64 -22.34
C VAL A 343 21.51 8.24 -23.76
N LYS A 344 21.45 9.17 -24.73
CA LYS A 344 21.88 8.91 -26.10
C LYS A 344 23.40 8.64 -26.21
N ALA A 345 24.21 9.36 -25.43
CA ALA A 345 25.65 9.14 -25.41
C ALA A 345 26.01 7.80 -24.76
N GLU A 346 25.32 7.44 -23.67
CA GLU A 346 25.45 6.15 -22.99
C GLU A 346 25.03 5.01 -23.93
N ALA A 347 23.86 5.10 -24.57
CA ALA A 347 23.39 4.11 -25.55
C ALA A 347 24.40 3.87 -26.67
N ALA A 348 25.07 4.93 -27.16
CA ALA A 348 26.11 4.80 -28.17
C ALA A 348 27.33 4.02 -27.66
N LYS A 349 27.74 4.25 -26.39
CA LYS A 349 28.81 3.45 -25.76
C LYS A 349 28.43 1.97 -25.64
N LEU A 350 27.19 1.68 -25.20
CA LEU A 350 26.70 0.31 -25.08
C LEU A 350 26.64 -0.38 -26.44
N GLN A 351 26.16 0.31 -27.47
CA GLN A 351 26.14 -0.21 -28.85
C GLN A 351 27.55 -0.51 -29.35
N ALA A 352 28.52 0.35 -29.07
CA ALA A 352 29.92 0.10 -29.48
C ALA A 352 30.51 -1.18 -28.84
N VAL A 353 30.09 -1.56 -27.62
CA VAL A 353 30.48 -2.84 -27.01
C VAL A 353 29.82 -4.01 -27.76
N ILE A 354 28.53 -3.91 -28.10
CA ILE A 354 27.82 -4.92 -28.89
C ILE A 354 28.52 -5.15 -30.24
N ASP A 355 28.88 -4.06 -30.94
CA ASP A 355 29.53 -4.11 -32.24
C ASP A 355 30.92 -4.73 -32.14
N LYS A 356 31.72 -4.38 -31.13
CA LYS A 356 33.03 -4.96 -30.83
C LYS A 356 32.95 -6.46 -30.57
N GLU A 357 31.91 -6.91 -29.91
CA GLU A 357 31.63 -8.34 -29.64
C GLU A 357 30.99 -9.06 -30.83
N LYS A 358 30.76 -8.38 -31.95
CA LYS A 358 30.11 -8.89 -33.14
C LYS A 358 28.69 -9.42 -32.85
N GLY A 359 27.97 -8.74 -31.96
CA GLY A 359 26.61 -9.13 -31.52
C GLY A 359 25.60 -9.14 -32.66
N GLY A 360 25.73 -8.24 -33.64
CA GLY A 360 24.87 -8.21 -34.83
C GLY A 360 23.43 -7.73 -34.61
N PHE A 361 23.21 -7.00 -33.49
CA PHE A 361 21.89 -6.46 -33.15
C PHE A 361 21.98 -5.02 -32.62
N THR A 362 20.86 -4.30 -32.70
CA THR A 362 20.72 -2.98 -32.10
C THR A 362 20.37 -3.11 -30.62
N LEU A 363 20.96 -2.24 -29.78
CA LEU A 363 20.68 -2.15 -28.34
C LEU A 363 19.16 -2.04 -28.09
N ALA A 364 18.63 -2.95 -27.30
CA ALA A 364 17.25 -2.97 -26.85
C ALA A 364 17.17 -2.70 -25.34
N PRO A 365 15.98 -2.36 -24.78
CA PRO A 365 15.85 -2.08 -23.35
C PRO A 365 16.36 -3.19 -22.42
N TRP A 366 16.15 -4.46 -22.80
CA TRP A 366 16.63 -5.64 -22.03
C TRP A 366 18.13 -5.91 -22.14
N ASP A 367 18.85 -5.17 -23.00
CA ASP A 367 20.30 -5.26 -23.15
C ASP A 367 21.01 -4.21 -22.28
N TRP A 368 20.29 -3.17 -21.82
CA TRP A 368 20.87 -1.99 -21.16
C TRP A 368 21.72 -2.36 -19.96
N ASP A 369 21.15 -3.04 -18.97
CA ASP A 369 21.83 -3.35 -17.73
C ASP A 369 23.06 -4.25 -17.95
N TYR A 370 22.94 -5.24 -18.85
CA TYR A 370 24.02 -6.16 -19.19
C TYR A 370 25.23 -5.44 -19.81
N TYR A 371 24.99 -4.54 -20.77
CA TYR A 371 26.09 -3.80 -21.42
C TYR A 371 26.57 -2.63 -20.58
N ALA A 372 25.73 -2.03 -19.76
CA ALA A 372 26.14 -1.01 -18.79
C ALA A 372 27.12 -1.58 -17.77
N GLU A 373 26.88 -2.81 -17.28
CA GLU A 373 27.81 -3.51 -16.39
C GLU A 373 29.17 -3.77 -17.06
N LYS A 374 29.18 -4.18 -18.31
CA LYS A 374 30.44 -4.36 -19.06
C LYS A 374 31.23 -3.06 -19.23
N VAL A 375 30.54 -1.94 -19.52
CA VAL A 375 31.16 -0.62 -19.61
C VAL A 375 31.70 -0.20 -18.24
N ARG A 376 30.91 -0.36 -17.18
CA ARG A 376 31.29 -0.02 -15.81
C ARG A 376 32.56 -0.79 -15.37
N LYS A 377 32.59 -2.08 -15.62
CA LYS A 377 33.75 -2.91 -15.32
C LYS A 377 35.01 -2.52 -16.14
N ALA A 378 34.81 -2.17 -17.41
CA ALA A 378 35.92 -1.79 -18.28
C ALA A 378 36.48 -0.38 -17.95
N GLU A 379 35.61 0.59 -17.59
CA GLU A 379 36.02 1.99 -17.33
C GLU A 379 36.44 2.23 -15.89
N TYR A 380 35.88 1.51 -14.90
CA TYR A 380 36.07 1.81 -13.47
C TYR A 380 36.63 0.66 -12.66
N ASP A 381 36.81 -0.53 -13.26
CA ASP A 381 37.27 -1.77 -12.55
C ASP A 381 36.43 -2.05 -11.28
N LEU A 382 35.12 -1.69 -11.31
CA LEU A 382 34.22 -1.82 -10.21
C LEU A 382 33.45 -3.14 -10.31
N ASP A 383 33.53 -3.95 -9.26
CA ASP A 383 32.72 -5.17 -9.08
C ASP A 383 31.74 -4.97 -7.91
N GLU A 384 30.43 -4.95 -8.21
CA GLU A 384 29.39 -4.79 -7.18
C GLU A 384 29.39 -5.91 -6.15
N SER A 385 29.84 -7.11 -6.49
CA SER A 385 29.92 -8.22 -5.54
C SER A 385 30.82 -7.90 -4.34
N GLN A 386 31.83 -7.04 -4.54
CA GLN A 386 32.70 -6.57 -3.47
C GLN A 386 32.06 -5.53 -2.57
N ILE A 387 31.00 -4.87 -3.03
CA ILE A 387 30.29 -3.83 -2.28
C ILE A 387 29.16 -4.41 -1.45
N LYS A 388 28.47 -5.45 -1.95
CA LYS A 388 27.33 -6.12 -1.28
C LYS A 388 27.57 -6.46 0.21
N PRO A 389 28.73 -6.96 0.65
CA PRO A 389 28.98 -7.31 2.05
C PRO A 389 29.00 -6.13 3.03
N TYR A 390 29.02 -4.88 2.53
CA TYR A 390 29.07 -3.67 3.37
C TYR A 390 27.67 -3.07 3.62
N PHE A 391 26.62 -3.61 3.00
CA PHE A 391 25.21 -3.19 3.12
C PHE A 391 24.30 -4.37 3.46
#